data_1eb5a7231a875a8fb42ac9f3de5d0e87
#
_entry.id   1eb5a7231a875a8fb42ac9f3de5d0e87
#
_cell.length_a   1.000
_cell.length_b   1.000
_cell.length_c   1.000
_cell.angle_alpha   90.00
_cell.angle_beta   90.00
_cell.angle_gamma   90.00
#
_symmetry.space_group_name_H-M   'P 1'
#
loop_
_entity.id
_entity.type
_entity.pdbx_description
1 polymer ?
#
loop_
_entity_poly.entity_id
_entity_poly.type
_entity_poly.pdbx_seq_one_letter_code
_entity_poly.pdbx_strand_id
1 'polypeptide(L)'
;AFALMYSCSNAQVMNIANDNTDYSALWNDVDAALKKNLPQSASDILYEIDSLAMANGNTLQQIKVKIYQTAADKSFKPDYLKSSIESFELALNDAQFPYKNIYYSLMAELYDAYYQINSFAISNNVTLNDVSSDIDSWSRENFIDKIGTYYLKSLDNETQLKKIPLNECKDLLIADTQYFHLRPTLFDLLCDRAIKFFSSPVNAPLEISYL
;
A
#
# COMPACT_ATOMS: atom_id res chain seq x y z
N ALA A 1 -19.94 -48.56 -7.34
CA ALA A 1 -20.43 -47.35 -6.62
C ALA A 1 -19.22 -46.51 -6.19
N PHE A 2 -18.87 -45.53 -6.99
CA PHE A 2 -17.83 -44.54 -6.63
C PHE A 2 -18.52 -43.37 -5.93
N ALA A 3 -18.30 -43.23 -4.63
CA ALA A 3 -18.71 -42.05 -3.88
C ALA A 3 -17.68 -40.95 -4.11
N LEU A 4 -18.08 -39.92 -4.88
CA LEU A 4 -17.38 -38.64 -4.97
C LEU A 4 -17.56 -37.88 -3.65
N MET A 5 -16.53 -37.90 -2.80
CA MET A 5 -16.48 -37.00 -1.66
C MET A 5 -16.22 -35.58 -2.19
N TYR A 6 -17.27 -34.77 -2.22
CA TYR A 6 -17.16 -33.33 -2.32
C TYR A 6 -16.57 -32.81 -1.00
N SER A 7 -15.27 -32.52 -1.01
CA SER A 7 -14.65 -31.72 0.04
C SER A 7 -15.19 -30.29 -0.12
N CYS A 8 -16.17 -29.93 0.68
CA CYS A 8 -16.46 -28.52 0.93
C CYS A 8 -15.25 -27.93 1.63
N SER A 9 -14.37 -27.26 0.89
CA SER A 9 -13.44 -26.34 1.47
C SER A 9 -14.24 -25.20 2.10
N ASN A 10 -14.41 -25.26 3.42
CA ASN A 10 -14.84 -24.14 4.22
C ASN A 10 -13.91 -22.96 3.87
N ALA A 11 -14.39 -22.00 3.11
CA ALA A 11 -13.76 -20.71 3.03
C ALA A 11 -13.77 -20.14 4.45
N GLN A 12 -12.66 -20.28 5.15
CA GLN A 12 -12.44 -19.58 6.40
C GLN A 12 -12.60 -18.10 6.06
N VAL A 13 -13.61 -17.47 6.64
CA VAL A 13 -13.68 -16.02 6.72
C VAL A 13 -12.40 -15.61 7.43
N MET A 14 -11.43 -15.05 6.68
CA MET A 14 -10.19 -14.57 7.27
C MET A 14 -10.58 -13.43 8.21
N ASN A 15 -10.42 -13.70 9.50
CA ASN A 15 -10.54 -12.67 10.53
C ASN A 15 -9.30 -11.79 10.42
N ILE A 16 -9.45 -10.60 9.85
CA ILE A 16 -8.35 -9.67 9.54
C ILE A 16 -7.67 -9.14 10.80
N ALA A 17 -8.34 -9.21 11.97
CA ALA A 17 -7.80 -8.74 13.24
C ALA A 17 -8.16 -9.69 14.38
N ASN A 18 -7.22 -10.57 14.73
CA ASN A 18 -7.35 -11.43 15.90
C ASN A 18 -6.47 -10.95 17.08
N ASP A 19 -6.01 -9.70 17.03
CA ASP A 19 -5.16 -9.09 18.06
C ASP A 19 -6.00 -8.19 18.95
N ASN A 20 -6.07 -8.52 20.24
CA ASN A 20 -6.74 -7.72 21.26
C ASN A 20 -5.80 -6.68 21.92
N THR A 21 -4.59 -6.50 21.39
CA THR A 21 -3.63 -5.54 21.92
C THR A 21 -4.10 -4.11 21.64
N ASP A 22 -4.13 -3.29 22.68
CA ASP A 22 -4.46 -1.88 22.52
C ASP A 22 -3.21 -1.06 22.17
N TYR A 23 -3.11 -0.65 20.91
CA TYR A 23 -2.02 0.20 20.39
C TYR A 23 -2.30 1.71 20.55
N SER A 24 -3.45 2.10 21.12
CA SER A 24 -3.92 3.50 21.12
C SER A 24 -2.94 4.44 21.80
N ALA A 25 -2.37 4.05 22.94
CA ALA A 25 -1.40 4.88 23.66
C ALA A 25 -0.16 5.17 22.81
N LEU A 26 0.44 4.14 22.22
CA LEU A 26 1.63 4.27 21.37
C LEU A 26 1.34 5.12 20.12
N TRP A 27 0.18 4.94 19.47
CA TRP A 27 -0.20 5.78 18.33
C TRP A 27 -0.41 7.24 18.71
N ASN A 28 -0.99 7.52 19.89
CA ASN A 28 -1.10 8.89 20.40
C ASN A 28 0.28 9.53 20.62
N ASP A 29 1.26 8.76 21.11
CA ASP A 29 2.62 9.24 21.31
C ASP A 29 3.33 9.48 19.97
N VAL A 30 3.13 8.63 18.94
CA VAL A 30 3.61 8.87 17.57
C VAL A 30 3.04 10.18 17.04
N ASP A 31 1.72 10.38 17.12
CA ASP A 31 1.07 11.60 16.64
C ASP A 31 1.56 12.84 17.40
N ALA A 32 1.76 12.73 18.71
CA ALA A 32 2.32 13.82 19.53
C ALA A 32 3.76 14.17 19.14
N ALA A 33 4.59 13.17 18.85
CA ALA A 33 5.96 13.37 18.39
C ALA A 33 6.02 14.04 17.00
N LEU A 34 5.20 13.58 16.06
CA LEU A 34 5.10 14.17 14.72
C LEU A 34 4.58 15.62 14.76
N LYS A 35 3.55 15.91 15.58
CA LYS A 35 3.05 17.28 15.78
C LYS A 35 4.10 18.23 16.37
N LYS A 36 5.02 17.71 17.19
CA LYS A 36 6.14 18.47 17.75
C LYS A 36 7.36 18.56 16.81
N ASN A 37 7.23 18.03 15.60
CA ASN A 37 8.32 17.92 14.62
C ASN A 37 9.55 17.17 15.18
N LEU A 38 9.29 16.04 15.85
CA LEU A 38 10.29 15.12 16.42
C LEU A 38 10.23 13.77 15.68
N PRO A 39 10.63 13.72 14.41
CA PRO A 39 10.45 12.52 13.57
C PRO A 39 11.29 11.33 14.06
N GLN A 40 12.47 11.57 14.65
CA GLN A 40 13.28 10.49 15.21
C GLN A 40 12.59 9.82 16.40
N SER A 41 12.00 10.61 17.32
CA SER A 41 11.24 10.06 18.45
C SER A 41 10.00 9.30 17.96
N ALA A 42 9.34 9.79 16.90
CA ALA A 42 8.25 9.04 16.28
C ALA A 42 8.74 7.69 15.72
N SER A 43 9.90 7.66 15.05
CA SER A 43 10.48 6.41 14.53
C SER A 43 10.79 5.39 15.62
N ASP A 44 11.29 5.85 16.77
CA ASP A 44 11.58 4.96 17.90
C ASP A 44 10.31 4.27 18.43
N ILE A 45 9.20 5.04 18.54
CA ILE A 45 7.90 4.51 18.96
C ILE A 45 7.31 3.58 17.87
N LEU A 46 7.46 3.94 16.60
CA LEU A 46 7.02 3.10 15.48
C LEU A 46 7.72 1.75 15.48
N TYR A 47 9.00 1.70 15.83
CA TYR A 47 9.73 0.43 15.98
C TYR A 47 9.16 -0.44 17.11
N GLU A 48 8.73 0.16 18.23
CA GLU A 48 8.06 -0.55 19.32
C GLU A 48 6.72 -1.14 18.86
N ILE A 49 5.89 -0.34 18.16
CA ILE A 49 4.62 -0.80 17.60
C ILE A 49 4.85 -1.96 16.62
N ASP A 50 5.83 -1.85 15.73
CA ASP A 50 6.14 -2.90 14.74
C ASP A 50 6.53 -4.21 15.43
N SER A 51 7.39 -4.14 16.46
CA SER A 51 7.82 -5.28 17.24
C SER A 51 6.64 -6.00 17.93
N LEU A 52 5.72 -5.23 18.52
CA LEU A 52 4.50 -5.77 19.11
C LEU A 52 3.56 -6.37 18.07
N ALA A 53 3.38 -5.68 16.94
CA ALA A 53 2.54 -6.14 15.85
C ALA A 53 3.09 -7.44 15.22
N MET A 54 4.40 -7.57 15.07
CA MET A 54 5.05 -8.81 14.63
C MET A 54 4.80 -9.95 15.61
N ALA A 55 5.01 -9.72 16.90
CA ALA A 55 4.80 -10.73 17.94
C ALA A 55 3.34 -11.23 17.99
N ASN A 56 2.39 -10.36 17.67
CA ASN A 56 0.94 -10.64 17.68
C ASN A 56 0.39 -11.08 16.32
N GLY A 57 1.21 -11.08 15.26
CA GLY A 57 0.77 -11.39 13.90
C GLY A 57 -0.20 -10.35 13.31
N ASN A 58 -0.19 -9.10 13.81
CA ASN A 58 -1.08 -8.03 13.36
C ASN A 58 -0.52 -7.30 12.15
N THR A 59 -0.78 -7.83 10.96
CA THR A 59 -0.29 -7.28 9.69
C THR A 59 -0.83 -5.88 9.40
N LEU A 60 -2.05 -5.53 9.84
CA LEU A 60 -2.58 -4.17 9.62
C LEU A 60 -1.75 -3.13 10.38
N GLN A 61 -1.37 -3.41 11.62
CA GLN A 61 -0.51 -2.51 12.37
C GLN A 61 0.89 -2.38 11.74
N GLN A 62 1.46 -3.48 11.24
CA GLN A 62 2.73 -3.43 10.50
C GLN A 62 2.65 -2.56 9.25
N ILE A 63 1.56 -2.67 8.47
CA ILE A 63 1.32 -1.80 7.31
C ILE A 63 1.22 -0.34 7.74
N LYS A 64 0.44 -0.06 8.80
CA LYS A 64 0.28 1.30 9.33
C LYS A 64 1.62 1.89 9.79
N VAL A 65 2.43 1.11 10.50
CA VAL A 65 3.80 1.51 10.88
C VAL A 65 4.62 1.92 9.65
N LYS A 66 4.64 1.11 8.60
CA LYS A 66 5.42 1.42 7.39
C LYS A 66 4.96 2.73 6.73
N ILE A 67 3.65 3.00 6.69
CA ILE A 67 3.11 4.27 6.17
C ILE A 67 3.60 5.46 7.00
N TYR A 68 3.50 5.36 8.33
CA TYR A 68 3.94 6.42 9.24
C TYR A 68 5.46 6.60 9.23
N GLN A 69 6.23 5.50 9.11
CA GLN A 69 7.69 5.56 8.97
C GLN A 69 8.11 6.31 7.70
N THR A 70 7.43 6.06 6.56
CA THR A 70 7.66 6.82 5.33
C THR A 70 7.43 8.31 5.54
N ALA A 71 6.37 8.68 6.27
CA ALA A 71 6.07 10.08 6.57
C ALA A 71 7.10 10.71 7.53
N ALA A 72 7.57 9.99 8.53
CA ALA A 72 8.60 10.45 9.45
C ALA A 72 9.94 10.63 8.72
N ASP A 73 10.36 9.65 7.93
CA ASP A 73 11.62 9.63 7.18
C ASP A 73 11.75 10.80 6.19
N LYS A 74 10.64 11.26 5.62
CA LYS A 74 10.58 12.44 4.74
C LYS A 74 11.25 13.67 5.34
N SER A 75 11.24 13.80 6.67
CA SER A 75 11.75 15.00 7.36
C SER A 75 13.26 15.01 7.51
N PHE A 76 13.96 13.86 7.37
CA PHE A 76 15.40 13.78 7.67
C PHE A 76 16.19 12.82 6.75
N LYS A 77 15.54 12.06 5.88
CA LYS A 77 16.21 11.17 4.91
C LYS A 77 15.97 11.68 3.49
N PRO A 78 17.01 12.10 2.74
CA PRO A 78 16.85 12.53 1.36
C PRO A 78 16.21 11.46 0.47
N ASP A 79 16.62 10.19 0.63
CA ASP A 79 16.18 9.06 -0.19
C ASP A 79 15.04 8.27 0.44
N TYR A 80 14.19 8.93 1.26
CA TYR A 80 13.14 8.25 2.03
C TYR A 80 12.18 7.42 1.17
N LEU A 81 11.84 7.89 -0.04
CA LEU A 81 10.94 7.15 -0.93
C LEU A 81 11.61 5.88 -1.47
N LYS A 82 12.89 5.95 -1.85
CA LYS A 82 13.63 4.78 -2.33
C LYS A 82 13.72 3.71 -1.24
N SER A 83 14.12 4.12 -0.02
CA SER A 83 14.15 3.23 1.14
C SER A 83 12.77 2.66 1.50
N SER A 84 11.70 3.47 1.35
CA SER A 84 10.34 2.99 1.58
C SER A 84 9.91 1.98 0.52
N ILE A 85 10.17 2.22 -0.76
CA ILE A 85 9.91 1.27 -1.85
C ILE A 85 10.58 -0.07 -1.54
N GLU A 86 11.86 -0.09 -1.21
CA GLU A 86 12.59 -1.31 -0.84
C GLU A 86 11.96 -2.04 0.36
N SER A 87 11.61 -1.30 1.42
CA SER A 87 10.97 -1.86 2.61
C SER A 87 9.59 -2.47 2.33
N PHE A 88 8.81 -1.82 1.45
CA PHE A 88 7.49 -2.32 1.05
C PHE A 88 7.61 -3.51 0.09
N GLU A 89 8.60 -3.54 -0.82
CA GLU A 89 8.85 -4.68 -1.69
C GLU A 89 9.20 -5.94 -0.89
N LEU A 90 10.04 -5.82 0.13
CA LEU A 90 10.35 -6.92 1.03
C LEU A 90 9.09 -7.47 1.70
N ALA A 91 8.25 -6.58 2.25
CA ALA A 91 7.00 -6.99 2.89
C ALA A 91 5.99 -7.60 1.90
N LEU A 92 5.94 -7.10 0.66
CA LEU A 92 5.07 -7.61 -0.39
C LEU A 92 5.39 -9.05 -0.78
N ASN A 93 6.67 -9.45 -0.74
CA ASN A 93 7.10 -10.80 -1.10
C ASN A 93 6.45 -11.86 -0.20
N ASP A 94 6.34 -11.58 1.09
CA ASP A 94 5.79 -12.50 2.08
C ASP A 94 4.29 -12.30 2.35
N ALA A 95 3.73 -11.19 1.85
CA ALA A 95 2.35 -10.82 2.10
C ALA A 95 1.36 -11.81 1.48
N GLN A 96 0.33 -12.16 2.27
CA GLN A 96 -0.79 -13.00 1.83
C GLN A 96 -2.04 -12.14 1.57
N PHE A 97 -3.01 -12.71 0.86
CA PHE A 97 -4.34 -12.10 0.72
C PHE A 97 -4.98 -11.86 2.09
N PRO A 98 -5.63 -10.72 2.33
CA PRO A 98 -5.85 -9.56 1.46
C PRO A 98 -4.75 -8.49 1.57
N TYR A 99 -3.79 -8.65 2.47
CA TYR A 99 -2.73 -7.65 2.72
C TYR A 99 -1.87 -7.42 1.49
N LYS A 100 -1.65 -8.46 0.69
CA LYS A 100 -0.93 -8.36 -0.59
C LYS A 100 -1.56 -7.33 -1.53
N ASN A 101 -2.89 -7.30 -1.60
CA ASN A 101 -3.64 -6.34 -2.39
C ASN A 101 -3.45 -4.90 -1.87
N ILE A 102 -3.44 -4.73 -0.54
CA ILE A 102 -3.16 -3.43 0.10
C ILE A 102 -1.72 -2.99 -0.22
N TYR A 103 -0.74 -3.88 -0.08
CA TYR A 103 0.65 -3.58 -0.43
C TYR A 103 0.81 -3.18 -1.90
N TYR A 104 0.17 -3.87 -2.85
CA TYR A 104 0.21 -3.46 -4.26
C TYR A 104 -0.31 -2.03 -4.46
N SER A 105 -1.43 -1.67 -3.83
CA SER A 105 -1.97 -0.31 -3.92
C SER A 105 -1.04 0.74 -3.30
N LEU A 106 -0.40 0.44 -2.16
CA LEU A 106 0.57 1.32 -1.51
C LEU A 106 1.86 1.45 -2.32
N MET A 107 2.34 0.36 -2.91
CA MET A 107 3.49 0.38 -3.81
C MET A 107 3.24 1.25 -5.04
N ALA A 108 2.04 1.16 -5.65
CA ALA A 108 1.66 2.05 -6.75
C ALA A 108 1.78 3.52 -6.34
N GLU A 109 1.28 3.87 -5.15
CA GLU A 109 1.37 5.24 -4.61
C GLU A 109 2.81 5.69 -4.35
N LEU A 110 3.66 4.81 -3.80
CA LEU A 110 5.07 5.12 -3.56
C LEU A 110 5.84 5.38 -4.86
N TYR A 111 5.63 4.55 -5.89
CA TYR A 111 6.24 4.76 -7.21
C TYR A 111 5.72 6.03 -7.88
N ASP A 112 4.42 6.34 -7.74
CA ASP A 112 3.86 7.61 -8.26
C ASP A 112 4.46 8.81 -7.53
N ALA A 113 4.55 8.78 -6.20
CA ALA A 113 5.18 9.83 -5.42
C ALA A 113 6.67 10.03 -5.80
N TYR A 114 7.40 8.92 -6.02
CA TYR A 114 8.78 8.98 -6.48
C TYR A 114 8.90 9.64 -7.85
N TYR A 115 8.06 9.20 -8.80
CA TYR A 115 8.01 9.79 -10.14
C TYR A 115 7.69 11.28 -10.10
N GLN A 116 6.66 11.69 -9.35
CA GLN A 116 6.26 13.10 -9.28
C GLN A 116 7.38 14.00 -8.75
N ILE A 117 8.09 13.57 -7.70
CA ILE A 117 9.19 14.35 -7.10
C ILE A 117 10.38 14.43 -8.05
N ASN A 118 10.70 13.37 -8.78
CA ASN A 118 11.87 13.25 -9.64
C ASN A 118 11.54 13.47 -11.13
N SER A 119 10.34 13.92 -11.48
CA SER A 119 9.82 14.00 -12.85
C SER A 119 10.73 14.76 -13.81
N PHE A 120 11.38 15.83 -13.35
CA PHE A 120 12.32 16.62 -14.16
C PHE A 120 13.57 15.80 -14.54
N ALA A 121 14.16 15.07 -13.62
CA ALA A 121 15.31 14.21 -13.91
C ALA A 121 14.90 13.03 -14.81
N ILE A 122 13.78 12.39 -14.50
CA ILE A 122 13.22 11.26 -15.24
C ILE A 122 12.86 11.62 -16.68
N SER A 123 12.45 12.86 -16.96
CA SER A 123 12.07 13.31 -18.31
C SER A 123 13.18 13.17 -19.35
N ASN A 124 14.43 13.07 -18.92
CA ASN A 124 15.59 12.88 -19.79
C ASN A 124 15.97 11.40 -19.99
N ASN A 125 15.35 10.48 -19.26
CA ASN A 125 15.65 9.05 -19.36
C ASN A 125 14.96 8.43 -20.58
N VAL A 126 15.66 7.49 -21.22
CA VAL A 126 15.12 6.76 -22.36
C VAL A 126 14.37 5.52 -21.86
N THR A 127 13.25 5.20 -22.49
CA THR A 127 12.48 4.00 -22.17
C THR A 127 13.31 2.75 -22.44
N LEU A 128 13.48 1.92 -21.42
CA LEU A 128 14.23 0.66 -21.48
C LEU A 128 13.26 -0.50 -21.64
N ASN A 129 13.53 -1.38 -22.61
CA ASN A 129 12.78 -2.64 -22.76
C ASN A 129 13.08 -3.62 -21.62
N ASP A 130 14.32 -3.60 -21.12
CA ASP A 130 14.76 -4.38 -19.97
C ASP A 130 14.94 -3.42 -18.78
N VAL A 131 13.95 -3.41 -17.90
CA VAL A 131 13.86 -2.41 -16.82
C VAL A 131 14.90 -2.73 -15.76
N SER A 132 15.88 -1.84 -15.60
CA SER A 132 16.89 -1.91 -14.54
C SER A 132 16.25 -1.99 -13.14
N SER A 133 16.93 -2.63 -12.20
CA SER A 133 16.57 -2.58 -10.78
C SER A 133 16.76 -1.19 -10.17
N ASP A 134 17.58 -0.34 -10.81
CA ASP A 134 17.78 1.04 -10.37
C ASP A 134 16.68 1.96 -10.93
N ILE A 135 15.77 2.37 -10.07
CA ILE A 135 14.62 3.21 -10.40
C ILE A 135 15.03 4.62 -10.88
N ASP A 136 16.26 5.08 -10.57
CA ASP A 136 16.75 6.38 -11.04
C ASP A 136 16.98 6.39 -12.57
N SER A 137 17.16 5.21 -13.16
CA SER A 137 17.34 5.03 -14.60
C SER A 137 16.04 4.90 -15.40
N TRP A 138 14.89 4.79 -14.71
CA TRP A 138 13.61 4.56 -15.36
C TRP A 138 13.10 5.78 -16.11
N SER A 139 12.46 5.53 -17.26
CA SER A 139 11.71 6.56 -17.99
C SER A 139 10.32 6.77 -17.37
N ARG A 140 9.64 7.82 -17.82
CA ARG A 140 8.23 8.06 -17.50
C ARG A 140 7.36 6.84 -17.80
N GLU A 141 7.53 6.22 -18.96
CA GLU A 141 6.76 5.06 -19.41
C GLU A 141 6.98 3.87 -18.48
N ASN A 142 8.22 3.60 -18.05
CA ASN A 142 8.53 2.54 -17.10
C ASN A 142 7.79 2.74 -15.77
N PHE A 143 7.74 3.99 -15.26
CA PHE A 143 6.98 4.31 -14.04
C PHE A 143 5.48 4.12 -14.24
N ILE A 144 4.90 4.66 -15.32
CA ILE A 144 3.46 4.55 -15.59
C ILE A 144 3.03 3.09 -15.71
N ASP A 145 3.80 2.27 -16.42
CA ASP A 145 3.52 0.83 -16.55
C ASP A 145 3.61 0.10 -15.21
N LYS A 146 4.64 0.41 -14.42
CA LYS A 146 4.82 -0.21 -13.10
C LYS A 146 3.68 0.14 -12.15
N ILE A 147 3.34 1.43 -12.06
CA ILE A 147 2.26 1.95 -11.22
C ILE A 147 0.91 1.33 -11.63
N GLY A 148 0.61 1.35 -12.95
CA GLY A 148 -0.61 0.76 -13.49
C GLY A 148 -0.71 -0.72 -13.19
N THR A 149 0.38 -1.48 -13.39
CA THR A 149 0.46 -2.90 -13.07
C THR A 149 0.17 -3.16 -11.59
N TYR A 150 0.70 -2.35 -10.68
CA TYR A 150 0.47 -2.52 -9.26
C TYR A 150 -0.96 -2.16 -8.85
N TYR A 151 -1.56 -1.10 -9.40
CA TYR A 151 -2.97 -0.83 -9.16
C TYR A 151 -3.86 -1.96 -9.67
N LEU A 152 -3.61 -2.52 -10.86
CA LEU A 152 -4.37 -3.66 -11.37
C LEU A 152 -4.22 -4.89 -10.47
N LYS A 153 -3.00 -5.24 -10.05
CA LYS A 153 -2.75 -6.34 -9.11
C LYS A 153 -3.42 -6.14 -7.75
N SER A 154 -3.60 -4.89 -7.32
CA SER A 154 -4.32 -4.61 -6.07
C SER A 154 -5.79 -5.01 -6.14
N LEU A 155 -6.36 -5.17 -7.33
CA LEU A 155 -7.75 -5.56 -7.57
C LEU A 155 -7.93 -7.07 -7.80
N ASP A 156 -6.84 -7.85 -7.82
CA ASP A 156 -6.91 -9.30 -7.96
C ASP A 156 -7.80 -9.91 -6.85
N ASN A 157 -8.51 -10.98 -7.19
CA ASN A 157 -9.47 -11.63 -6.29
C ASN A 157 -10.68 -10.74 -5.92
N GLU A 158 -11.18 -9.96 -6.86
CA GLU A 158 -12.31 -9.03 -6.73
C GLU A 158 -13.46 -9.59 -5.88
N THR A 159 -13.92 -10.82 -6.20
CA THR A 159 -15.05 -11.46 -5.51
C THR A 159 -14.80 -11.64 -4.01
N GLN A 160 -13.55 -11.86 -3.62
CA GLN A 160 -13.16 -12.01 -2.21
C GLN A 160 -12.97 -10.65 -1.56
N LEU A 161 -12.34 -9.69 -2.23
CA LEU A 161 -12.16 -8.32 -1.74
C LEU A 161 -13.49 -7.63 -1.46
N LYS A 162 -14.53 -7.87 -2.28
CA LYS A 162 -15.90 -7.36 -2.08
C LYS A 162 -16.59 -7.93 -0.83
N LYS A 163 -16.09 -9.00 -0.26
CA LYS A 163 -16.62 -9.58 0.98
C LYS A 163 -15.96 -9.01 2.24
N ILE A 164 -14.89 -8.24 2.10
CA ILE A 164 -14.16 -7.64 3.22
C ILE A 164 -14.74 -6.24 3.48
N PRO A 165 -15.46 -6.02 4.58
CA PRO A 165 -15.95 -4.71 4.94
C PRO A 165 -14.79 -3.75 5.19
N LEU A 166 -14.87 -2.53 4.66
CA LEU A 166 -13.80 -1.55 4.83
C LEU A 166 -13.51 -1.23 6.30
N ASN A 167 -14.51 -1.36 7.17
CA ASN A 167 -14.36 -1.17 8.61
C ASN A 167 -13.33 -2.13 9.26
N GLU A 168 -13.08 -3.28 8.66
CA GLU A 168 -12.03 -4.20 9.13
C GLU A 168 -10.60 -3.65 8.91
N CYS A 169 -10.47 -2.70 7.98
CA CYS A 169 -9.21 -2.01 7.67
C CYS A 169 -9.17 -0.57 8.23
N LYS A 170 -10.08 -0.20 9.14
CA LYS A 170 -10.22 1.18 9.66
C LYS A 170 -8.91 1.75 10.21
N ASP A 171 -8.05 0.92 10.80
CA ASP A 171 -6.77 1.34 11.39
C ASP A 171 -5.76 1.87 10.36
N LEU A 172 -5.95 1.54 9.08
CA LEU A 172 -5.14 2.07 7.97
C LEU A 172 -5.69 3.39 7.41
N LEU A 173 -6.91 3.78 7.78
CA LEU A 173 -7.60 4.90 7.15
C LEU A 173 -7.46 6.15 8.01
N ILE A 174 -6.99 7.23 7.40
CA ILE A 174 -6.96 8.56 8.01
C ILE A 174 -8.32 9.27 7.81
N ALA A 175 -9.19 8.70 6.96
CA ALA A 175 -10.46 9.30 6.60
C ALA A 175 -11.51 9.19 7.71
N ASP A 176 -12.37 10.19 7.78
CA ASP A 176 -13.56 10.17 8.63
C ASP A 176 -14.46 8.99 8.23
N THR A 177 -14.79 8.15 9.21
CA THR A 177 -15.61 6.94 9.03
C THR A 177 -17.01 7.22 8.48
N GLN A 178 -17.49 8.47 8.56
CA GLN A 178 -18.77 8.88 7.98
C GLN A 178 -18.87 8.63 6.46
N TYR A 179 -17.73 8.54 5.76
CA TYR A 179 -17.69 8.29 4.31
C TYR A 179 -17.55 6.81 3.92
N PHE A 180 -17.48 5.90 4.89
CA PHE A 180 -17.36 4.45 4.60
C PHE A 180 -18.56 3.90 3.83
N HIS A 181 -19.74 4.53 3.95
CA HIS A 181 -20.91 4.14 3.17
C HIS A 181 -20.74 4.33 1.65
N LEU A 182 -19.80 5.19 1.22
CA LEU A 182 -19.47 5.41 -0.20
C LEU A 182 -18.50 4.35 -0.74
N ARG A 183 -17.78 3.69 0.17
CA ARG A 183 -16.79 2.63 -0.13
C ARG A 183 -16.94 1.54 0.92
N PRO A 184 -17.99 0.70 0.80
CA PRO A 184 -18.33 -0.24 1.87
C PRO A 184 -17.34 -1.39 2.02
N THR A 185 -16.53 -1.69 0.99
CA THR A 185 -15.61 -2.82 0.96
C THR A 185 -14.17 -2.41 0.68
N LEU A 186 -13.24 -3.30 0.98
CA LEU A 186 -11.84 -3.12 0.62
C LEU A 186 -11.67 -2.97 -0.90
N PHE A 187 -12.46 -3.72 -1.71
CA PHE A 187 -12.44 -3.57 -3.16
C PHE A 187 -12.76 -2.15 -3.60
N ASP A 188 -13.81 -1.54 -3.04
CA ASP A 188 -14.22 -0.18 -3.40
C ASP A 188 -13.13 0.85 -3.09
N LEU A 189 -12.42 0.70 -1.98
CA LEU A 189 -11.27 1.55 -1.63
C LEU A 189 -10.15 1.40 -2.67
N LEU A 190 -9.76 0.17 -2.98
CA LEU A 190 -8.66 -0.09 -3.91
C LEU A 190 -9.00 0.36 -5.33
N CYS A 191 -10.27 0.17 -5.76
CA CYS A 191 -10.79 0.69 -7.03
C CYS A 191 -10.72 2.21 -7.10
N ASP A 192 -11.16 2.93 -6.06
CA ASP A 192 -11.12 4.39 -6.04
C ASP A 192 -9.69 4.93 -6.22
N ARG A 193 -8.71 4.28 -5.60
CA ARG A 193 -7.29 4.63 -5.74
C ARG A 193 -6.79 4.38 -7.18
N ALA A 194 -7.11 3.22 -7.75
CA ALA A 194 -6.77 2.88 -9.13
C ALA A 194 -7.42 3.85 -10.14
N ILE A 195 -8.71 4.13 -9.98
CA ILE A 195 -9.45 5.05 -10.85
C ILE A 195 -8.82 6.45 -10.83
N LYS A 196 -8.43 6.94 -9.66
CA LYS A 196 -7.76 8.27 -9.56
C LYS A 196 -6.51 8.32 -10.40
N PHE A 197 -5.69 7.29 -10.37
CA PHE A 197 -4.49 7.21 -11.18
C PHE A 197 -4.81 7.17 -12.68
N PHE A 198 -5.65 6.23 -13.12
CA PHE A 198 -5.99 6.05 -14.54
C PHE A 198 -6.83 7.19 -15.13
N SER A 199 -7.54 7.95 -14.30
CA SER A 199 -8.31 9.12 -14.75
C SER A 199 -7.47 10.38 -14.90
N SER A 200 -6.20 10.36 -14.47
CA SER A 200 -5.32 11.51 -14.59
C SER A 200 -4.82 11.64 -16.04
N PRO A 201 -5.02 12.79 -16.69
CA PRO A 201 -4.52 13.02 -18.05
C PRO A 201 -3.00 12.90 -18.18
N VAL A 202 -2.28 13.17 -17.08
CA VAL A 202 -0.81 13.06 -17.02
C VAL A 202 -0.37 11.59 -17.10
N ASN A 203 -1.20 10.67 -16.64
CA ASN A 203 -0.91 9.23 -16.57
C ASN A 203 -1.49 8.47 -17.78
N ALA A 204 -2.17 9.15 -18.69
CA ALA A 204 -2.68 8.51 -19.89
C ALA A 204 -1.52 7.95 -20.73
N PRO A 205 -1.65 6.73 -21.29
CA PRO A 205 -0.71 6.20 -22.26
C PRO A 205 -0.56 7.19 -23.42
N LEU A 206 0.68 7.39 -23.89
CA LEU A 206 0.96 8.33 -25.00
C LEU A 206 0.35 7.89 -26.35
N GLU A 207 -0.11 6.65 -26.46
CA GLU A 207 -0.77 6.11 -27.64
C GLU A 207 -2.22 5.71 -27.34
N ILE A 208 -3.14 6.66 -27.45
CA ILE A 208 -4.49 6.31 -27.85
C ILE A 208 -4.48 6.28 -29.38
N SER A 209 -4.17 5.13 -29.95
CA SER A 209 -4.50 4.90 -31.37
C SER A 209 -6.03 4.90 -31.47
N TYR A 210 -6.60 5.96 -31.96
CA TYR A 210 -8.00 5.98 -32.37
C TYR A 210 -8.13 5.03 -33.55
N LEU A 211 -8.79 3.89 -33.35
CA LEU A 211 -9.36 3.05 -34.41
C LEU A 211 -10.66 3.69 -34.89
#